data_70409219714210a9f89a4f272e87acff
#
_entry.id   70409219714210a9f89a4f272e87acff
#
_cell.length_a   1.000
_cell.length_b   1.000
_cell.length_c   1.000
_cell.angle_alpha   90.00
_cell.angle_beta   90.00
_cell.angle_gamma   90.00
#
_symmetry.space_group_name_H-M   'P 1'
#
loop_
_entity.id
_entity.type
_entity.pdbx_description
1 polymer ?
#
loop_
_entity_poly.entity_id
_entity_poly.type
_entity_poly.pdbx_seq_one_letter_code
_entity_poly.pdbx_strand_id
1 'polypeptide(L)'
;VNPAATTDPLAPFDAVMYVTYGGPNGPDDVLPFMRNATAGRGVPDDRLIEVAGHYQRFGGVSPINERNEELRAALAAELAARGSALPVVIGNRNWHPFIKDTLAALAAEGKRRILVLLASAYASYSGCRQYREDLGVAAAELAEAGIELTFAKARPYYTTPGFLAAATDATAAAWDDLVGGDSGSEDRAADSRIAFVTHSIPTSMNANAGPPDYVAQHLAVCEEIVARLHERLGYAPAWDLVYCSRSGPEHVPWLEPDINDHLSELAAGGAAGGDGAAGGATSGGGAVRGVVAVPMGFTSDHMEVVFDLDVEAAETAAELGLEYRRAATVGTDERFVSSLAHVVQEVAAAEQGQDVEAEPGDLGPWPARCRAGCCAAVRHPHAPAPRPTVCGAD
;
A
#
# COMPACT_ATOMS: atom_id res chain seq x y z
N VAL A 1 34.00 35.33 -4.70
CA VAL A 1 33.02 34.79 -3.75
C VAL A 1 32.64 33.43 -4.29
N ASN A 2 33.16 32.35 -3.70
CA ASN A 2 32.75 31.01 -4.01
C ASN A 2 31.26 30.92 -3.63
N PRO A 3 30.32 30.49 -4.51
CA PRO A 3 28.97 30.18 -4.06
C PRO A 3 29.08 29.11 -2.97
N ALA A 4 28.51 29.38 -1.79
CA ALA A 4 28.40 28.38 -0.75
C ALA A 4 27.83 27.13 -1.39
N ALA A 5 28.53 26.01 -1.29
CA ALA A 5 27.99 24.72 -1.77
C ALA A 5 26.65 24.53 -1.08
N THR A 6 25.56 24.58 -1.87
CA THR A 6 24.22 24.34 -1.34
C THR A 6 24.22 22.93 -0.82
N THR A 7 24.00 22.77 0.48
CA THR A 7 23.89 21.46 1.13
C THR A 7 22.69 20.74 0.49
N ASP A 8 22.86 19.45 0.18
CA ASP A 8 21.75 18.64 -0.36
C ASP A 8 20.51 18.78 0.54
N PRO A 9 19.31 19.04 -0.02
CA PRO A 9 18.10 19.22 0.77
C PRO A 9 17.72 17.99 1.63
N LEU A 10 18.26 16.82 1.28
CA LEU A 10 18.07 15.59 2.06
C LEU A 10 19.23 15.31 3.04
N ALA A 11 20.19 16.24 3.23
CA ALA A 11 21.18 16.07 4.27
C ALA A 11 20.48 15.89 5.64
N PRO A 12 21.00 15.05 6.54
CA PRO A 12 22.33 14.43 6.53
C PRO A 12 22.34 12.99 5.94
N PHE A 13 21.39 12.62 5.12
CA PHE A 13 21.31 11.28 4.54
C PHE A 13 22.27 11.12 3.37
N ASP A 14 22.61 9.85 3.06
CA ASP A 14 23.52 9.45 1.99
C ASP A 14 22.77 8.78 0.82
N ALA A 15 21.57 8.25 1.09
CA ALA A 15 20.72 7.60 0.12
C ALA A 15 19.26 7.57 0.59
N VAL A 16 18.33 7.49 -0.37
CA VAL A 16 16.92 7.12 -0.15
C VAL A 16 16.73 5.68 -0.57
N MET A 17 16.18 4.85 0.32
CA MET A 17 15.85 3.44 0.03
C MET A 17 14.36 3.26 -0.01
N TYR A 18 13.83 2.94 -1.19
CA TYR A 18 12.44 2.52 -1.39
C TYR A 18 12.34 1.04 -1.08
N VAL A 19 11.69 0.71 0.04
CA VAL A 19 11.59 -0.66 0.54
C VAL A 19 10.27 -1.26 0.13
N THR A 20 10.33 -2.36 -0.62
CA THR A 20 9.16 -2.99 -1.24
C THR A 20 9.04 -4.48 -0.89
N TYR A 21 7.96 -5.09 -1.34
CA TYR A 21 7.71 -6.51 -1.09
C TYR A 21 8.56 -7.40 -2.01
N GLY A 22 8.71 -7.00 -3.28
CA GLY A 22 9.33 -7.79 -4.34
C GLY A 22 8.40 -8.86 -4.89
N GLY A 23 8.74 -9.41 -6.06
CA GLY A 23 7.97 -10.46 -6.71
C GLY A 23 8.81 -11.24 -7.71
N PRO A 24 8.31 -12.37 -8.23
CA PRO A 24 9.02 -13.16 -9.23
C PRO A 24 9.09 -12.44 -10.57
N ASN A 25 10.19 -12.64 -11.31
CA ASN A 25 10.42 -12.08 -12.64
C ASN A 25 10.23 -13.13 -13.75
N GLY A 26 9.90 -14.37 -13.39
CA GLY A 26 9.70 -15.46 -14.31
C GLY A 26 9.21 -16.72 -13.62
N PRO A 27 8.81 -17.75 -14.40
CA PRO A 27 8.21 -18.97 -13.86
C PRO A 27 9.11 -19.74 -12.88
N ASP A 28 10.41 -19.70 -13.07
CA ASP A 28 11.38 -20.38 -12.20
C ASP A 28 11.54 -19.67 -10.84
N ASP A 29 11.19 -18.38 -10.76
CA ASP A 29 11.29 -17.59 -9.55
C ASP A 29 10.11 -17.82 -8.60
N VAL A 30 8.94 -18.26 -9.10
CA VAL A 30 7.68 -18.26 -8.35
C VAL A 30 7.77 -19.05 -7.06
N LEU A 31 8.14 -20.34 -7.11
CA LEU A 31 8.22 -21.18 -5.91
C LEU A 31 9.30 -20.71 -4.92
N PRO A 32 10.53 -20.37 -5.35
CA PRO A 32 11.52 -19.78 -4.45
C PRO A 32 11.03 -18.49 -3.78
N PHE A 33 10.40 -17.57 -4.54
CA PHE A 33 9.79 -16.36 -3.99
C PHE A 33 8.74 -16.67 -2.93
N MET A 34 7.81 -17.58 -3.23
CA MET A 34 6.73 -17.95 -2.30
C MET A 34 7.26 -18.57 -1.02
N ARG A 35 8.30 -19.42 -1.10
CA ARG A 35 8.98 -19.97 0.08
C ARG A 35 9.59 -18.87 0.94
N ASN A 36 10.22 -17.86 0.33
CA ASN A 36 10.74 -16.70 1.04
C ASN A 36 9.61 -15.90 1.70
N ALA A 37 8.54 -15.58 0.96
CA ALA A 37 7.42 -14.79 1.44
C ALA A 37 6.66 -15.46 2.60
N THR A 38 6.65 -16.78 2.64
CA THR A 38 5.95 -17.58 3.67
C THR A 38 6.90 -18.20 4.71
N ALA A 39 8.18 -17.85 4.68
CA ALA A 39 9.18 -18.42 5.59
C ALA A 39 8.76 -18.23 7.06
N GLY A 40 8.85 -19.31 7.84
CA GLY A 40 8.47 -19.33 9.25
C GLY A 40 6.96 -19.38 9.54
N ARG A 41 6.10 -19.42 8.52
CA ARG A 41 4.64 -19.50 8.67
C ARG A 41 4.09 -20.94 8.61
N GLY A 42 4.93 -21.92 8.30
CA GLY A 42 4.54 -23.34 8.23
C GLY A 42 3.56 -23.67 7.10
N VAL A 43 3.57 -22.91 6.01
CA VAL A 43 2.72 -23.17 4.84
C VAL A 43 3.26 -24.40 4.11
N PRO A 44 2.43 -25.46 3.87
CA PRO A 44 2.86 -26.64 3.15
C PRO A 44 3.21 -26.34 1.68
N ASP A 45 4.20 -27.07 1.13
CA ASP A 45 4.63 -26.89 -0.26
C ASP A 45 3.50 -27.14 -1.27
N ASP A 46 2.58 -28.08 -1.01
CA ASP A 46 1.43 -28.33 -1.88
C ASP A 46 0.54 -27.08 -2.03
N ARG A 47 0.34 -26.33 -0.95
CA ARG A 47 -0.39 -25.06 -1.00
C ARG A 47 0.38 -23.99 -1.78
N LEU A 48 1.71 -23.95 -1.64
CA LEU A 48 2.54 -23.03 -2.42
C LEU A 48 2.47 -23.36 -3.92
N ILE A 49 2.43 -24.63 -4.30
CA ILE A 49 2.30 -25.08 -5.70
C ILE A 49 0.94 -24.66 -6.27
N GLU A 50 -0.15 -24.79 -5.49
CA GLU A 50 -1.48 -24.36 -5.88
C GLU A 50 -1.51 -22.84 -6.18
N VAL A 51 -1.03 -22.03 -5.24
CA VAL A 51 -0.97 -20.57 -5.41
C VAL A 51 0.00 -20.15 -6.52
N ALA A 52 1.08 -20.92 -6.75
CA ALA A 52 1.99 -20.71 -7.88
C ALA A 52 1.26 -20.80 -9.23
N GLY A 53 0.18 -21.58 -9.32
CA GLY A 53 -0.69 -21.64 -10.50
C GLY A 53 -1.26 -20.29 -10.89
N HIS A 54 -1.56 -19.40 -9.93
CA HIS A 54 -2.04 -18.05 -10.20
C HIS A 54 -0.97 -17.24 -10.94
N TYR A 55 0.29 -17.27 -10.49
CA TYR A 55 1.41 -16.62 -11.19
C TYR A 55 1.64 -17.18 -12.58
N GLN A 56 1.46 -18.49 -12.77
CA GLN A 56 1.69 -19.12 -14.08
C GLN A 56 0.69 -18.64 -15.14
N ARG A 57 -0.54 -18.25 -14.76
CA ARG A 57 -1.52 -17.61 -15.68
C ARG A 57 -0.98 -16.31 -16.30
N PHE A 58 0.00 -15.68 -15.63
CA PHE A 58 0.66 -14.44 -16.05
C PHE A 58 2.14 -14.66 -16.43
N GLY A 59 2.49 -15.88 -16.89
CA GLY A 59 3.85 -16.19 -17.29
C GLY A 59 4.87 -16.27 -16.14
N GLY A 60 4.39 -16.38 -14.90
CA GLY A 60 5.24 -16.43 -13.70
C GLY A 60 5.82 -15.08 -13.28
N VAL A 61 5.34 -13.97 -13.83
CA VAL A 61 5.83 -12.61 -13.55
C VAL A 61 4.81 -11.86 -12.70
N SER A 62 5.29 -11.22 -11.63
CA SER A 62 4.49 -10.21 -10.92
C SER A 62 4.83 -8.82 -11.48
N PRO A 63 3.85 -7.96 -11.77
CA PRO A 63 4.13 -6.60 -12.24
C PRO A 63 4.81 -5.70 -11.20
N ILE A 64 4.85 -6.12 -9.94
CA ILE A 64 5.32 -5.31 -8.81
C ILE A 64 6.74 -4.75 -9.00
N ASN A 65 7.66 -5.54 -9.56
CA ASN A 65 9.06 -5.10 -9.71
C ASN A 65 9.18 -3.98 -10.75
N GLU A 66 8.49 -4.10 -11.89
CA GLU A 66 8.44 -3.07 -12.92
C GLU A 66 7.78 -1.79 -12.38
N ARG A 67 6.62 -1.91 -11.76
CA ARG A 67 5.90 -0.77 -11.18
C ARG A 67 6.67 -0.05 -10.08
N ASN A 68 7.37 -0.81 -9.22
CA ASN A 68 8.22 -0.22 -8.19
C ASN A 68 9.44 0.47 -8.79
N GLU A 69 10.03 -0.05 -9.88
CA GLU A 69 11.14 0.61 -10.57
C GLU A 69 10.69 1.89 -11.28
N GLU A 70 9.52 1.90 -11.90
CA GLU A 70 8.92 3.11 -12.46
C GLU A 70 8.71 4.18 -11.38
N LEU A 71 8.13 3.81 -10.23
CA LEU A 71 7.93 4.76 -9.12
C LEU A 71 9.26 5.23 -8.52
N ARG A 72 10.25 4.34 -8.35
CA ARG A 72 11.59 4.70 -7.90
C ARG A 72 12.22 5.72 -8.84
N ALA A 73 12.13 5.49 -10.16
CA ALA A 73 12.69 6.38 -11.16
C ALA A 73 11.99 7.75 -11.16
N ALA A 74 10.66 7.78 -11.06
CA ALA A 74 9.88 9.00 -10.95
C ALA A 74 10.24 9.79 -9.68
N LEU A 75 10.33 9.11 -8.52
CA LEU A 75 10.74 9.73 -7.26
C LEU A 75 12.17 10.28 -7.33
N ALA A 76 13.10 9.55 -7.95
CA ALA A 76 14.47 10.03 -8.13
C ALA A 76 14.53 11.29 -9.00
N ALA A 77 13.75 11.33 -10.07
CA ALA A 77 13.66 12.51 -10.95
C ALA A 77 13.06 13.72 -10.20
N GLU A 78 12.00 13.50 -9.42
CA GLU A 78 11.37 14.57 -8.63
C GLU A 78 12.30 15.11 -7.55
N LEU A 79 13.01 14.24 -6.81
CA LEU A 79 13.99 14.66 -5.82
C LEU A 79 15.17 15.42 -6.46
N ALA A 80 15.62 14.99 -7.64
CA ALA A 80 16.64 15.71 -8.40
C ALA A 80 16.16 17.10 -8.84
N ALA A 81 14.91 17.22 -9.31
CA ALA A 81 14.30 18.51 -9.64
C ALA A 81 14.21 19.44 -8.42
N ARG A 82 14.09 18.88 -7.22
CA ARG A 82 14.12 19.62 -5.93
C ARG A 82 15.54 19.86 -5.40
N GLY A 83 16.57 19.48 -6.15
CA GLY A 83 17.97 19.78 -5.86
C GLY A 83 18.72 18.71 -5.06
N SER A 84 18.16 17.52 -4.86
CA SER A 84 18.86 16.40 -4.23
C SER A 84 19.63 15.57 -5.27
N ALA A 85 20.89 15.25 -4.94
CA ALA A 85 21.74 14.35 -5.73
C ALA A 85 21.83 12.93 -5.13
N LEU A 86 21.06 12.64 -4.08
CA LEU A 86 21.11 11.33 -3.43
C LEU A 86 20.56 10.23 -4.33
N PRO A 87 21.18 9.04 -4.34
CA PRO A 87 20.63 7.90 -5.04
C PRO A 87 19.31 7.42 -4.39
N VAL A 88 18.35 7.08 -5.22
CA VAL A 88 17.13 6.37 -4.80
C VAL A 88 17.25 4.92 -5.26
N VAL A 89 17.28 3.98 -4.31
CA VAL A 89 17.50 2.55 -4.56
C VAL A 89 16.35 1.71 -4.03
N ILE A 90 16.17 0.51 -4.60
CA ILE A 90 15.17 -0.47 -4.12
C ILE A 90 15.84 -1.51 -3.23
N GLY A 91 15.12 -1.93 -2.18
CA GLY A 91 15.40 -3.13 -1.40
C GLY A 91 14.12 -3.91 -1.14
N ASN A 92 14.07 -5.15 -1.58
CA ASN A 92 12.90 -6.01 -1.45
C ASN A 92 13.01 -6.94 -0.24
N ARG A 93 11.85 -7.26 0.34
CA ARG A 93 11.75 -8.22 1.45
C ARG A 93 11.92 -9.66 0.98
N ASN A 94 11.25 -10.04 -0.08
CA ASN A 94 11.02 -11.45 -0.41
C ASN A 94 11.70 -11.87 -1.71
N TRP A 95 12.26 -10.95 -2.48
CA TRP A 95 12.96 -11.24 -3.74
C TRP A 95 14.10 -10.26 -4.01
N HIS A 96 14.89 -10.53 -5.02
CA HIS A 96 16.01 -9.67 -5.43
C HIS A 96 15.54 -8.31 -5.99
N PRO A 97 16.31 -7.23 -5.74
CA PRO A 97 17.43 -7.14 -4.80
C PRO A 97 16.94 -7.16 -3.34
N PHE A 98 17.51 -8.00 -2.51
CA PHE A 98 17.13 -8.06 -1.10
C PHE A 98 17.59 -6.81 -0.34
N ILE A 99 16.84 -6.43 0.71
CA ILE A 99 17.17 -5.31 1.62
C ILE A 99 18.65 -5.36 2.03
N LYS A 100 19.11 -6.52 2.51
CA LYS A 100 20.49 -6.70 2.99
C LYS A 100 21.53 -6.44 1.91
N ASP A 101 21.30 -6.96 0.70
CA ASP A 101 22.24 -6.84 -0.42
C ASP A 101 22.36 -5.38 -0.86
N THR A 102 21.22 -4.66 -0.94
CA THR A 102 21.18 -3.24 -1.26
C THR A 102 21.90 -2.40 -0.19
N LEU A 103 21.68 -2.69 1.09
CA LEU A 103 22.38 -2.01 2.19
C LEU A 103 23.89 -2.26 2.16
N ALA A 104 24.31 -3.50 1.86
CA ALA A 104 25.72 -3.85 1.72
C ALA A 104 26.37 -3.08 0.55
N ALA A 105 25.68 -2.96 -0.58
CA ALA A 105 26.16 -2.20 -1.74
C ALA A 105 26.31 -0.71 -1.40
N LEU A 106 25.31 -0.10 -0.76
CA LEU A 106 25.38 1.29 -0.30
C LEU A 106 26.56 1.49 0.68
N ALA A 107 26.74 0.55 1.58
CA ALA A 107 27.85 0.60 2.55
C ALA A 107 29.22 0.49 1.87
N ALA A 108 29.36 -0.31 0.82
CA ALA A 108 30.59 -0.41 0.04
C ALA A 108 30.96 0.92 -0.66
N GLU A 109 29.95 1.73 -0.99
CA GLU A 109 30.10 3.07 -1.53
C GLU A 109 30.31 4.16 -0.42
N GLY A 110 30.44 3.76 0.83
CA GLY A 110 30.62 4.69 1.95
C GLY A 110 29.34 5.32 2.49
N LYS A 111 28.17 4.94 1.99
CA LYS A 111 26.87 5.45 2.43
C LYS A 111 26.43 4.73 3.71
N ARG A 112 26.04 5.50 4.73
CA ARG A 112 25.76 4.98 6.08
C ARG A 112 24.43 5.45 6.67
N ARG A 113 23.93 6.58 6.23
CA ARG A 113 22.69 7.20 6.73
C ARG A 113 21.63 7.05 5.67
N ILE A 114 20.68 6.17 5.92
CA ILE A 114 19.67 5.75 4.92
C ILE A 114 18.31 6.30 5.30
N LEU A 115 17.70 7.08 4.40
CA LEU A 115 16.32 7.50 4.53
C LEU A 115 15.43 6.42 3.87
N VAL A 116 14.47 5.90 4.61
CA VAL A 116 13.62 4.78 4.19
C VAL A 116 12.22 5.28 3.83
N LEU A 117 11.75 4.94 2.63
CA LEU A 117 10.37 5.07 2.19
C LEU A 117 9.81 3.66 1.98
N LEU A 118 8.66 3.34 2.57
CA LEU A 118 8.01 2.04 2.40
C LEU A 118 7.00 2.06 1.26
N ALA A 119 6.87 0.97 0.53
CA ALA A 119 5.87 0.79 -0.54
C ALA A 119 4.45 0.58 -0.02
N SER A 120 4.16 0.96 1.21
CA SER A 120 2.84 0.87 1.83
C SER A 120 2.42 2.25 2.34
N ALA A 121 1.27 2.73 1.86
CA ALA A 121 0.74 4.02 2.27
C ALA A 121 0.22 4.01 3.70
N TYR A 122 -0.27 2.86 4.17
CA TYR A 122 -0.97 2.69 5.45
C TYR A 122 -0.11 2.02 6.52
N ALA A 123 -0.45 2.27 7.77
CA ALA A 123 0.25 1.70 8.91
C ALA A 123 -0.46 0.45 9.44
N SER A 124 0.27 -0.65 9.47
CA SER A 124 -0.11 -1.91 10.13
C SER A 124 1.16 -2.68 10.49
N TYR A 125 1.04 -3.85 11.10
CA TYR A 125 2.21 -4.72 11.28
C TYR A 125 2.83 -5.08 9.93
N SER A 126 2.05 -5.62 8.99
CA SER A 126 2.53 -6.05 7.69
C SER A 126 2.96 -4.90 6.77
N GLY A 127 2.27 -3.76 6.82
CA GLY A 127 2.56 -2.60 5.95
C GLY A 127 3.67 -1.69 6.47
N CYS A 128 4.00 -1.73 7.78
CA CYS A 128 4.97 -0.81 8.37
C CYS A 128 5.96 -1.52 9.31
N ARG A 129 5.49 -2.15 10.40
CA ARG A 129 6.35 -2.68 11.46
C ARG A 129 7.26 -3.79 10.96
N GLN A 130 6.75 -4.71 10.18
CA GLN A 130 7.49 -5.85 9.66
C GLN A 130 8.67 -5.41 8.77
N TYR A 131 8.50 -4.32 8.00
CA TYR A 131 9.60 -3.74 7.22
C TYR A 131 10.70 -3.16 8.12
N ARG A 132 10.32 -2.52 9.23
CA ARG A 132 11.28 -2.03 10.23
C ARG A 132 12.06 -3.17 10.89
N GLU A 133 11.41 -4.31 11.12
CA GLU A 133 12.04 -5.53 11.64
C GLU A 133 12.99 -6.15 10.60
N ASP A 134 12.61 -6.21 9.33
CA ASP A 134 13.47 -6.74 8.26
C ASP A 134 14.73 -5.88 8.07
N LEU A 135 14.57 -4.56 8.11
CA LEU A 135 15.69 -3.62 8.10
C LEU A 135 16.57 -3.78 9.33
N GLY A 136 15.98 -3.96 10.52
CA GLY A 136 16.69 -4.18 11.77
C GLY A 136 17.52 -5.46 11.78
N VAL A 137 16.98 -6.55 11.23
CA VAL A 137 17.72 -7.82 11.05
C VAL A 137 18.88 -7.64 10.08
N ALA A 138 18.62 -7.03 8.91
CA ALA A 138 19.67 -6.78 7.93
C ALA A 138 20.79 -5.89 8.49
N ALA A 139 20.42 -4.84 9.25
CA ALA A 139 21.40 -3.96 9.92
C ALA A 139 22.23 -4.69 10.98
N ALA A 140 21.60 -5.54 11.80
CA ALA A 140 22.31 -6.33 12.81
C ALA A 140 23.32 -7.30 12.17
N GLU A 141 22.92 -8.00 11.10
CA GLU A 141 23.83 -8.91 10.36
C GLU A 141 25.00 -8.16 9.70
N LEU A 142 24.77 -6.95 9.20
CA LEU A 142 25.85 -6.12 8.65
C LEU A 142 26.75 -5.55 9.75
N ALA A 143 26.23 -5.23 10.92
CA ALA A 143 27.01 -4.80 12.08
C ALA A 143 27.97 -5.88 12.58
N GLU A 144 27.56 -7.17 12.54
CA GLU A 144 28.46 -8.30 12.80
C GLU A 144 29.67 -8.35 11.85
N ALA A 145 29.49 -7.83 10.63
CA ALA A 145 30.57 -7.67 9.64
C ALA A 145 31.30 -6.30 9.76
N GLY A 146 31.05 -5.52 10.82
CA GLY A 146 31.66 -4.21 11.05
C GLY A 146 31.06 -3.06 10.23
N ILE A 147 29.87 -3.24 9.69
CA ILE A 147 29.16 -2.22 8.89
C ILE A 147 28.03 -1.62 9.73
N GLU A 148 28.25 -0.43 10.27
CA GLU A 148 27.25 0.32 11.04
C GLU A 148 26.42 1.20 10.10
N LEU A 149 25.08 1.09 10.21
CA LEU A 149 24.13 1.88 9.44
C LEU A 149 23.14 2.59 10.37
N THR A 150 22.67 3.76 9.96
CA THR A 150 21.61 4.49 10.65
C THR A 150 20.45 4.76 9.71
N PHE A 151 19.25 4.81 10.26
CA PHE A 151 18.01 4.88 9.49
C PHE A 151 17.06 5.93 10.04
N ALA A 152 16.40 6.64 9.14
CA ALA A 152 15.14 7.32 9.44
C ALA A 152 14.10 6.92 8.39
N LYS A 153 12.82 6.91 8.77
CA LYS A 153 11.74 6.40 7.93
C LYS A 153 10.69 7.48 7.68
N ALA A 154 10.26 7.60 6.43
CA ALA A 154 9.10 8.40 6.07
C ALA A 154 7.83 7.91 6.79
N ARG A 155 6.94 8.83 7.13
CA ARG A 155 5.64 8.53 7.72
C ARG A 155 4.73 7.78 6.73
N PRO A 156 3.62 7.17 7.16
CA PRO A 156 2.52 6.79 6.28
C PRO A 156 2.03 8.00 5.48
N TYR A 157 1.70 7.78 4.21
CA TYR A 157 1.41 8.88 3.29
C TYR A 157 0.01 8.80 2.64
N TYR A 158 -0.88 7.95 3.17
CA TYR A 158 -2.27 7.84 2.69
C TYR A 158 -3.07 9.14 2.85
N THR A 159 -2.65 10.04 3.74
CA THR A 159 -3.29 11.33 3.99
C THR A 159 -2.85 12.43 3.04
N THR A 160 -1.79 12.21 2.26
CA THR A 160 -1.20 13.25 1.43
C THR A 160 -2.13 13.68 0.29
N PRO A 161 -2.14 14.98 -0.06
CA PRO A 161 -3.04 15.50 -1.09
C PRO A 161 -2.81 14.87 -2.45
N GLY A 162 -1.56 14.52 -2.79
CA GLY A 162 -1.25 13.87 -4.06
C GLY A 162 -1.76 12.43 -4.13
N PHE A 163 -1.67 11.66 -3.03
CA PHE A 163 -2.28 10.33 -2.96
C PHE A 163 -3.81 10.41 -3.13
N LEU A 164 -4.46 11.30 -2.39
CA LEU A 164 -5.90 11.50 -2.43
C LEU A 164 -6.38 11.98 -3.82
N ALA A 165 -5.65 12.90 -4.44
CA ALA A 165 -5.99 13.41 -5.76
C ALA A 165 -5.87 12.32 -6.84
N ALA A 166 -4.77 11.56 -6.85
CA ALA A 166 -4.56 10.47 -7.81
C ALA A 166 -5.61 9.36 -7.64
N ALA A 167 -5.91 8.95 -6.40
CA ALA A 167 -6.93 7.96 -6.11
C ALA A 167 -8.34 8.45 -6.50
N THR A 168 -8.66 9.73 -6.25
CA THR A 168 -9.93 10.32 -6.66
C THR A 168 -10.10 10.32 -8.17
N ASP A 169 -9.09 10.74 -8.92
CA ASP A 169 -9.16 10.79 -10.39
C ASP A 169 -9.26 9.39 -11.00
N ALA A 170 -8.52 8.41 -10.47
CA ALA A 170 -8.63 7.02 -10.90
C ALA A 170 -10.03 6.46 -10.64
N THR A 171 -10.60 6.75 -9.46
CA THR A 171 -11.97 6.36 -9.11
C THR A 171 -13.00 7.02 -10.02
N ALA A 172 -12.86 8.33 -10.26
CA ALA A 172 -13.75 9.08 -11.14
C ALA A 172 -13.72 8.56 -12.57
N ALA A 173 -12.55 8.24 -13.10
CA ALA A 173 -12.41 7.71 -14.46
C ALA A 173 -13.12 6.35 -14.61
N ALA A 174 -12.97 5.45 -13.63
CA ALA A 174 -13.64 4.15 -13.63
C ALA A 174 -15.17 4.30 -13.41
N TRP A 175 -15.59 5.26 -12.60
CA TRP A 175 -17.00 5.59 -12.40
C TRP A 175 -17.64 6.12 -13.68
N ASP A 176 -17.00 7.10 -14.33
CA ASP A 176 -17.46 7.67 -15.58
C ASP A 176 -17.56 6.61 -16.71
N ASP A 177 -16.62 5.63 -16.75
CA ASP A 177 -16.66 4.51 -17.69
C ASP A 177 -17.80 3.54 -17.38
N LEU A 178 -18.15 3.33 -16.10
CA LEU A 178 -19.25 2.45 -15.70
C LEU A 178 -20.61 3.08 -15.98
N VAL A 179 -20.83 4.33 -15.52
CA VAL A 179 -22.16 4.93 -15.56
C VAL A 179 -22.47 5.59 -16.90
N GLY A 180 -21.46 5.96 -17.68
CA GLY A 180 -21.60 6.65 -18.97
C GLY A 180 -21.97 8.13 -18.82
N GLY A 181 -21.65 8.93 -19.83
CA GLY A 181 -21.92 10.38 -19.87
C GLY A 181 -23.25 10.80 -20.51
N ASP A 182 -24.13 9.88 -20.92
CA ASP A 182 -25.34 10.17 -21.67
C ASP A 182 -26.64 10.06 -20.85
N SER A 183 -27.78 10.45 -21.45
CA SER A 183 -29.13 10.40 -20.85
C SER A 183 -29.47 8.98 -20.34
N GLY A 184 -29.49 8.81 -19.04
CA GLY A 184 -29.61 7.52 -18.31
C GLY A 184 -28.55 7.33 -17.25
N SER A 185 -27.57 8.23 -17.18
CA SER A 185 -26.46 8.17 -16.21
C SER A 185 -26.93 8.28 -14.74
N GLU A 186 -28.02 9.03 -14.46
CA GLU A 186 -28.56 9.14 -13.11
C GLU A 186 -29.12 7.82 -12.60
N ASP A 187 -29.90 7.09 -13.43
CA ASP A 187 -30.45 5.78 -13.07
C ASP A 187 -29.33 4.75 -12.91
N ARG A 188 -28.31 4.77 -13.81
CA ARG A 188 -27.15 3.90 -13.70
C ARG A 188 -26.30 4.21 -12.47
N ALA A 189 -26.11 5.47 -12.14
CA ALA A 189 -25.41 5.89 -10.94
C ALA A 189 -26.13 5.43 -9.67
N ALA A 190 -27.49 5.50 -9.64
CA ALA A 190 -28.30 5.03 -8.52
C ALA A 190 -28.22 3.52 -8.30
N ASP A 191 -28.06 2.74 -9.40
CA ASP A 191 -27.92 1.28 -9.39
C ASP A 191 -26.44 0.82 -9.34
N SER A 192 -25.48 1.72 -9.10
CA SER A 192 -24.05 1.42 -9.06
C SER A 192 -23.43 1.73 -7.71
N ARG A 193 -22.33 1.04 -7.38
CA ARG A 193 -21.58 1.23 -6.12
C ARG A 193 -20.08 1.27 -6.34
N ILE A 194 -19.38 1.92 -5.43
CA ILE A 194 -17.93 1.85 -5.32
C ILE A 194 -17.58 0.84 -4.22
N ALA A 195 -16.80 -0.17 -4.56
CA ALA A 195 -16.16 -1.07 -3.62
C ALA A 195 -14.70 -0.63 -3.45
N PHE A 196 -14.38 0.05 -2.37
CA PHE A 196 -12.99 0.34 -2.01
C PHE A 196 -12.33 -0.92 -1.48
N VAL A 197 -11.25 -1.35 -2.10
CA VAL A 197 -10.62 -2.64 -1.81
C VAL A 197 -9.25 -2.43 -1.16
N THR A 198 -9.02 -3.17 -0.08
CA THR A 198 -7.71 -3.26 0.56
C THR A 198 -7.40 -4.71 0.96
N HIS A 199 -6.12 -4.98 1.27
CA HIS A 199 -5.73 -6.32 1.72
C HIS A 199 -6.38 -6.64 3.07
N SER A 200 -7.03 -7.80 3.18
CA SER A 200 -7.52 -8.29 4.47
C SER A 200 -6.35 -8.59 5.41
N ILE A 201 -6.51 -8.25 6.66
CA ILE A 201 -5.57 -8.57 7.73
C ILE A 201 -6.32 -9.16 8.93
N PRO A 202 -5.67 -9.91 9.82
CA PRO A 202 -6.29 -10.35 11.06
C PRO A 202 -6.89 -9.18 11.85
N THR A 203 -8.08 -9.35 12.42
CA THR A 203 -8.75 -8.31 13.23
C THR A 203 -7.89 -7.85 14.41
N SER A 204 -7.10 -8.75 14.97
CA SER A 204 -6.11 -8.42 16.02
C SER A 204 -4.96 -7.56 15.50
N MET A 205 -4.57 -7.69 14.22
CA MET A 205 -3.57 -6.83 13.60
C MET A 205 -4.14 -5.43 13.35
N ASN A 206 -5.42 -5.33 12.94
CA ASN A 206 -6.13 -4.07 12.84
C ASN A 206 -6.11 -3.31 14.18
N ALA A 207 -6.51 -3.96 15.26
CA ALA A 207 -6.57 -3.37 16.60
C ALA A 207 -5.20 -2.87 17.12
N ASN A 208 -4.10 -3.46 16.64
CA ASN A 208 -2.73 -3.06 17.01
C ASN A 208 -2.07 -2.05 16.05
N ALA A 209 -2.74 -1.72 14.95
CA ALA A 209 -2.26 -0.68 14.04
C ALA A 209 -2.45 0.71 14.66
N GLY A 210 -1.65 1.66 14.19
CA GLY A 210 -1.86 3.07 14.48
C GLY A 210 -1.56 3.58 15.88
N PRO A 211 -2.34 4.51 16.47
CA PRO A 211 -3.62 5.07 15.99
C PRO A 211 -3.50 6.05 14.81
N PRO A 212 -4.56 6.18 13.98
CA PRO A 212 -5.77 5.35 13.99
C PRO A 212 -5.50 3.91 13.57
N ASP A 213 -6.44 2.99 13.82
CA ASP A 213 -6.32 1.60 13.38
C ASP A 213 -6.41 1.48 11.84
N TYR A 214 -6.09 0.30 11.30
CA TYR A 214 -5.98 0.10 9.86
C TYR A 214 -7.30 0.38 9.12
N VAL A 215 -8.43 -0.05 9.67
CA VAL A 215 -9.76 0.22 9.09
C VAL A 215 -10.06 1.71 9.10
N ALA A 216 -9.83 2.39 10.22
CA ALA A 216 -10.07 3.83 10.34
C ALA A 216 -9.19 4.66 9.38
N GLN A 217 -7.95 4.23 9.11
CA GLN A 217 -7.10 4.87 8.10
C GLN A 217 -7.73 4.79 6.71
N HIS A 218 -8.25 3.63 6.33
CA HIS A 218 -8.89 3.44 5.02
C HIS A 218 -10.21 4.18 4.90
N LEU A 219 -11.05 4.16 5.96
CA LEU A 219 -12.31 4.89 5.98
C LEU A 219 -12.11 6.39 5.77
N ALA A 220 -11.10 6.99 6.41
CA ALA A 220 -10.79 8.40 6.22
C ALA A 220 -10.46 8.73 4.75
N VAL A 221 -9.77 7.84 4.04
CA VAL A 221 -9.48 8.01 2.60
C VAL A 221 -10.73 7.80 1.75
N CYS A 222 -11.55 6.76 2.05
CA CYS A 222 -12.82 6.54 1.34
C CYS A 222 -13.72 7.77 1.44
N GLU A 223 -13.92 8.29 2.65
CA GLU A 223 -14.75 9.46 2.92
C GLU A 223 -14.26 10.69 2.14
N GLU A 224 -12.94 10.93 2.13
CA GLU A 224 -12.35 12.04 1.41
C GLU A 224 -12.48 11.89 -0.12
N ILE A 225 -12.24 10.68 -0.66
CA ILE A 225 -12.44 10.42 -2.10
C ILE A 225 -13.91 10.67 -2.48
N VAL A 226 -14.86 10.16 -1.69
CA VAL A 226 -16.29 10.34 -1.96
C VAL A 226 -16.71 11.79 -1.83
N ALA A 227 -16.17 12.55 -0.87
CA ALA A 227 -16.41 13.98 -0.76
C ALA A 227 -15.96 14.74 -2.02
N ARG A 228 -14.76 14.45 -2.53
CA ARG A 228 -14.25 15.03 -3.79
C ARG A 228 -15.06 14.60 -5.01
N LEU A 229 -15.53 13.35 -5.06
CA LEU A 229 -16.44 12.89 -6.11
C LEU A 229 -17.78 13.64 -6.02
N HIS A 230 -18.31 13.87 -4.82
CA HIS A 230 -19.52 14.66 -4.63
C HIS A 230 -19.38 16.09 -5.18
N GLU A 231 -18.28 16.76 -4.88
CA GLU A 231 -17.99 18.09 -5.43
C GLU A 231 -17.94 18.08 -6.99
N ARG A 232 -17.39 17.01 -7.57
CA ARG A 232 -17.25 16.87 -9.03
C ARG A 232 -18.55 16.48 -9.73
N LEU A 233 -19.32 15.56 -9.16
CA LEU A 233 -20.49 14.93 -9.78
C LEU A 233 -21.82 15.61 -9.39
N GLY A 234 -21.85 16.36 -8.27
CA GLY A 234 -23.07 16.93 -7.69
C GLY A 234 -23.88 15.94 -6.82
N TYR A 235 -23.41 14.69 -6.71
CA TYR A 235 -23.97 13.66 -5.83
C TYR A 235 -22.85 12.77 -5.28
N ALA A 236 -23.09 12.11 -4.14
CA ALA A 236 -22.15 11.15 -3.56
C ALA A 236 -22.50 9.74 -4.03
N PRO A 237 -21.60 9.02 -4.75
CA PRO A 237 -21.80 7.62 -5.04
C PRO A 237 -21.94 6.78 -3.75
N ALA A 238 -22.78 5.75 -3.79
CA ALA A 238 -22.83 4.77 -2.71
C ALA A 238 -21.54 3.93 -2.70
N TRP A 239 -21.03 3.61 -1.52
CA TRP A 239 -19.74 2.93 -1.41
C TRP A 239 -19.63 2.04 -0.18
N ASP A 240 -18.72 1.07 -0.25
CA ASP A 240 -18.37 0.16 0.82
C ASP A 240 -16.85 -0.05 0.86
N LEU A 241 -16.31 -0.32 2.06
CA LEU A 241 -14.95 -0.80 2.23
C LEU A 241 -14.97 -2.33 2.31
N VAL A 242 -14.27 -2.98 1.41
CA VAL A 242 -14.19 -4.44 1.30
C VAL A 242 -12.74 -4.91 1.23
N TYR A 243 -12.52 -6.20 1.31
CA TYR A 243 -11.19 -6.76 1.45
C TYR A 243 -10.92 -7.84 0.41
N CYS A 244 -9.62 -8.10 0.16
CA CYS A 244 -9.16 -9.21 -0.69
C CYS A 244 -7.97 -9.93 -0.06
N SER A 245 -7.50 -11.00 -0.69
CA SER A 245 -6.22 -11.67 -0.38
C SER A 245 -6.12 -12.25 1.04
N ARG A 246 -7.21 -12.72 1.63
CA ARG A 246 -7.14 -13.44 2.91
C ARG A 246 -6.22 -14.66 2.79
N SER A 247 -5.15 -14.69 3.58
CA SER A 247 -4.11 -15.73 3.49
C SER A 247 -3.92 -16.55 4.77
N GLY A 248 -4.78 -16.37 5.77
CA GLY A 248 -4.67 -17.05 7.07
C GLY A 248 -5.63 -18.23 7.25
N PRO A 249 -5.42 -19.04 8.30
CA PRO A 249 -6.29 -20.16 8.60
C PRO A 249 -7.69 -19.67 9.01
N GLU A 250 -8.71 -20.48 8.72
CA GLU A 250 -10.13 -20.13 8.94
C GLU A 250 -10.48 -19.78 10.40
N HIS A 251 -9.81 -20.40 11.36
CA HIS A 251 -10.06 -20.14 12.78
C HIS A 251 -9.51 -18.80 13.30
N VAL A 252 -8.73 -18.09 12.52
CA VAL A 252 -8.24 -16.73 12.83
C VAL A 252 -9.20 -15.72 12.19
N PRO A 253 -9.84 -14.83 12.97
CA PRO A 253 -10.70 -13.79 12.43
C PRO A 253 -9.88 -12.79 11.59
N TRP A 254 -10.35 -12.52 10.38
CA TRP A 254 -9.81 -11.54 9.45
C TRP A 254 -10.85 -10.46 9.18
N LEU A 255 -10.42 -9.35 8.58
CA LEU A 255 -11.33 -8.30 8.13
C LEU A 255 -12.19 -8.80 6.97
N GLU A 256 -13.48 -8.52 7.04
CA GLU A 256 -14.52 -8.94 6.08
C GLU A 256 -15.43 -7.74 5.76
N PRO A 257 -16.23 -7.79 4.67
CA PRO A 257 -16.39 -8.90 3.73
C PRO A 257 -15.26 -8.99 2.69
N ASP A 258 -15.03 -10.19 2.14
CA ASP A 258 -14.27 -10.36 0.90
C ASP A 258 -15.02 -9.72 -0.27
N ILE A 259 -14.29 -9.21 -1.30
CA ILE A 259 -14.92 -8.56 -2.44
C ILE A 259 -15.88 -9.50 -3.19
N ASN A 260 -15.57 -10.79 -3.33
CA ASN A 260 -16.41 -11.74 -4.03
C ASN A 260 -17.71 -12.04 -3.26
N ASP A 261 -17.62 -12.16 -1.92
CA ASP A 261 -18.78 -12.30 -1.05
C ASP A 261 -19.67 -11.05 -1.16
N HIS A 262 -19.06 -9.87 -1.12
CA HIS A 262 -19.78 -8.60 -1.24
C HIS A 262 -20.49 -8.44 -2.59
N LEU A 263 -19.84 -8.80 -3.71
CA LEU A 263 -20.49 -8.82 -5.04
C LEU A 263 -21.73 -9.74 -5.04
N SER A 264 -21.63 -10.91 -4.38
CA SER A 264 -22.72 -11.87 -4.29
C SER A 264 -23.88 -11.30 -3.45
N GLU A 265 -23.61 -10.61 -2.35
CA GLU A 265 -24.62 -9.94 -1.53
C GLU A 265 -25.33 -8.81 -2.30
N LEU A 266 -24.57 -7.98 -3.04
CA LEU A 266 -25.11 -6.92 -3.87
C LEU A 266 -26.06 -7.46 -4.97
N ALA A 267 -25.66 -8.51 -5.66
CA ALA A 267 -26.48 -9.16 -6.70
C ALA A 267 -27.75 -9.78 -6.14
N ALA A 268 -27.73 -10.27 -4.89
CA ALA A 268 -28.90 -10.84 -4.22
C ALA A 268 -29.91 -9.77 -3.74
N GLY A 269 -29.62 -8.47 -3.93
CA GLY A 269 -30.45 -7.37 -3.44
C GLY A 269 -30.36 -7.17 -1.95
N GLY A 270 -29.32 -7.68 -1.30
CA GLY A 270 -28.98 -7.42 0.07
C GLY A 270 -28.61 -5.95 0.25
N ALA A 271 -29.18 -5.26 1.24
CA ALA A 271 -28.63 -3.98 1.67
C ALA A 271 -27.23 -4.28 2.21
N ALA A 272 -26.20 -3.77 1.54
CA ALA A 272 -24.83 -3.86 2.05
C ALA A 272 -24.77 -3.17 3.41
N GLY A 273 -24.62 -3.92 4.47
CA GLY A 273 -24.70 -3.45 5.85
C GLY A 273 -24.77 -4.60 6.81
N GLY A 274 -23.98 -5.68 6.58
CA GLY A 274 -23.61 -6.60 7.65
C GLY A 274 -22.77 -5.86 8.69
N ASP A 275 -22.80 -6.29 9.94
CA ASP A 275 -22.11 -5.68 11.10
C ASP A 275 -20.58 -5.46 10.94
N GLY A 276 -20.04 -5.58 9.74
CA GLY A 276 -18.64 -5.43 9.39
C GLY A 276 -18.33 -4.51 8.20
N ALA A 277 -19.33 -4.13 7.38
CA ALA A 277 -19.09 -3.20 6.28
C ALA A 277 -19.24 -1.75 6.80
N ALA A 278 -18.11 -1.07 7.00
CA ALA A 278 -18.10 0.36 7.27
C ALA A 278 -18.25 1.10 5.93
N GLY A 279 -19.40 1.67 5.66
CA GLY A 279 -19.65 2.43 4.44
C GLY A 279 -20.77 3.45 4.62
N GLY A 280 -20.74 4.51 3.85
CA GLY A 280 -21.79 5.53 3.81
C GLY A 280 -22.99 5.02 3.04
N ALA A 281 -23.96 4.40 3.73
CA ALA A 281 -25.18 3.92 3.14
C ALA A 281 -26.11 5.07 2.76
N THR A 282 -26.31 5.31 1.46
CA THR A 282 -27.59 5.84 1.00
C THR A 282 -28.37 4.68 0.42
N SER A 283 -29.37 4.22 1.14
CA SER A 283 -30.27 3.15 0.75
C SER A 283 -31.14 3.58 -0.43
N GLY A 284 -30.66 3.35 -1.64
CA GLY A 284 -31.52 3.10 -2.77
C GLY A 284 -31.87 1.61 -2.76
N GLY A 285 -33.12 1.24 -2.47
CA GLY A 285 -33.59 -0.15 -2.38
C GLY A 285 -33.74 -0.83 -3.73
N GLY A 286 -32.90 -0.53 -4.72
CA GLY A 286 -32.83 -1.18 -6.03
C GLY A 286 -31.72 -2.24 -6.09
N ALA A 287 -31.86 -3.23 -6.98
CA ALA A 287 -30.80 -4.18 -7.26
C ALA A 287 -29.60 -3.45 -7.85
N VAL A 288 -28.41 -3.68 -7.30
CA VAL A 288 -27.15 -3.15 -7.84
C VAL A 288 -26.87 -3.81 -9.18
N ARG A 289 -26.48 -3.01 -10.18
CA ARG A 289 -26.15 -3.46 -11.54
C ARG A 289 -24.69 -3.26 -11.91
N GLY A 290 -24.01 -2.32 -11.24
CA GLY A 290 -22.65 -1.97 -11.55
C GLY A 290 -21.79 -1.76 -10.30
N VAL A 291 -20.54 -2.18 -10.39
CA VAL A 291 -19.58 -2.01 -9.31
C VAL A 291 -18.26 -1.49 -9.86
N VAL A 292 -17.73 -0.44 -9.24
CA VAL A 292 -16.35 0.02 -9.43
C VAL A 292 -15.50 -0.47 -8.27
N ALA A 293 -14.58 -1.38 -8.54
CA ALA A 293 -13.57 -1.81 -7.56
C ALA A 293 -12.39 -0.83 -7.56
N VAL A 294 -12.09 -0.24 -6.41
CA VAL A 294 -11.02 0.74 -6.26
C VAL A 294 -9.92 0.16 -5.35
N PRO A 295 -8.76 -0.21 -5.90
CA PRO A 295 -7.68 -0.85 -5.14
C PRO A 295 -6.91 0.17 -4.28
N MET A 296 -7.60 0.89 -3.41
CA MET A 296 -7.03 2.01 -2.65
C MET A 296 -6.00 1.60 -1.60
N GLY A 297 -6.01 0.34 -1.17
CA GLY A 297 -5.01 -0.22 -0.24
C GLY A 297 -3.64 -0.44 -0.87
N PHE A 298 -3.52 -0.24 -2.18
CA PHE A 298 -2.35 -0.58 -2.98
C PHE A 298 -1.84 0.64 -3.77
N THR A 299 -0.53 0.85 -3.76
CA THR A 299 0.08 1.99 -4.47
C THR A 299 0.39 1.69 -5.94
N SER A 300 0.51 0.41 -6.29
CA SER A 300 0.79 -0.05 -7.65
C SER A 300 0.21 -1.44 -7.88
N ASP A 301 0.03 -1.81 -9.14
CA ASP A 301 -0.45 -3.14 -9.50
C ASP A 301 0.60 -4.20 -9.15
N HIS A 302 0.13 -5.26 -8.52
CA HIS A 302 0.88 -6.47 -8.22
C HIS A 302 -0.06 -7.68 -8.33
N MET A 303 0.41 -8.88 -8.02
CA MET A 303 -0.35 -10.09 -8.27
C MET A 303 -1.70 -10.12 -7.54
N GLU A 304 -1.76 -9.62 -6.30
CA GLU A 304 -3.01 -9.55 -5.52
C GLU A 304 -4.03 -8.56 -6.13
N VAL A 305 -3.58 -7.49 -6.80
CA VAL A 305 -4.49 -6.60 -7.55
C VAL A 305 -4.94 -7.25 -8.85
N VAL A 306 -3.98 -7.75 -9.65
CA VAL A 306 -4.27 -8.28 -10.98
C VAL A 306 -5.04 -9.61 -10.90
N PHE A 307 -4.70 -10.50 -9.96
CA PHE A 307 -5.39 -11.77 -9.84
C PHE A 307 -6.73 -11.61 -9.09
N ASP A 308 -6.73 -11.01 -7.90
CA ASP A 308 -7.94 -10.96 -7.07
C ASP A 308 -9.01 -10.02 -7.68
N LEU A 309 -8.60 -8.91 -8.34
CA LEU A 309 -9.55 -7.93 -8.85
C LEU A 309 -9.79 -8.01 -10.36
N ASP A 310 -8.75 -8.23 -11.19
CA ASP A 310 -8.93 -8.28 -12.65
C ASP A 310 -9.33 -9.68 -13.14
N VAL A 311 -9.18 -10.73 -12.30
CA VAL A 311 -9.60 -12.10 -12.63
C VAL A 311 -10.73 -12.55 -11.72
N GLU A 312 -10.49 -12.83 -10.44
CA GLU A 312 -11.49 -13.45 -9.56
C GLU A 312 -12.74 -12.58 -9.37
N ALA A 313 -12.58 -11.31 -8.97
CA ALA A 313 -13.72 -10.43 -8.78
C ALA A 313 -14.45 -10.10 -10.10
N ALA A 314 -13.69 -9.97 -11.20
CA ALA A 314 -14.28 -9.75 -12.52
C ALA A 314 -15.07 -10.99 -13.03
N GLU A 315 -14.54 -12.20 -12.81
CA GLU A 315 -15.24 -13.47 -13.13
C GLU A 315 -16.50 -13.60 -12.25
N THR A 316 -16.42 -13.34 -10.94
CA THR A 316 -17.57 -13.34 -10.02
C THR A 316 -18.64 -12.34 -10.45
N ALA A 317 -18.26 -11.10 -10.78
CA ALA A 317 -19.20 -10.09 -11.25
C ALA A 317 -19.91 -10.52 -12.55
N ALA A 318 -19.16 -11.09 -13.49
CA ALA A 318 -19.72 -11.58 -14.75
C ALA A 318 -20.73 -12.75 -14.53
N GLU A 319 -20.44 -13.69 -13.63
CA GLU A 319 -21.33 -14.79 -13.27
C GLU A 319 -22.63 -14.28 -12.62
N LEU A 320 -22.52 -13.20 -11.84
CA LEU A 320 -23.66 -12.55 -11.18
C LEU A 320 -24.41 -11.57 -12.09
N GLY A 321 -23.93 -11.31 -13.31
CA GLY A 321 -24.52 -10.35 -14.25
C GLY A 321 -24.32 -8.88 -13.84
N LEU A 322 -23.31 -8.57 -13.04
CA LEU A 322 -22.93 -7.22 -12.66
C LEU A 322 -21.99 -6.62 -13.70
N GLU A 323 -22.18 -5.34 -14.05
CA GLU A 323 -21.18 -4.57 -14.77
C GLU A 323 -20.03 -4.24 -13.79
N TYR A 324 -18.79 -4.52 -14.21
CA TYR A 324 -17.63 -4.38 -13.34
C TYR A 324 -16.55 -3.51 -13.99
N ARG A 325 -15.99 -2.58 -13.21
CA ARG A 325 -14.81 -1.80 -13.59
C ARG A 325 -13.82 -1.78 -12.45
N ARG A 326 -12.54 -1.86 -12.76
CA ARG A 326 -11.47 -1.68 -11.79
C ARG A 326 -10.77 -0.32 -12.03
N ALA A 327 -10.77 0.55 -11.03
CA ALA A 327 -10.01 1.79 -11.06
C ALA A 327 -8.50 1.51 -11.04
N ALA A 328 -7.70 2.34 -11.72
CA ALA A 328 -6.25 2.24 -11.66
C ALA A 328 -5.73 2.47 -10.23
N THR A 329 -4.57 1.88 -9.90
CA THR A 329 -3.79 2.27 -8.73
C THR A 329 -3.16 3.66 -8.94
N VAL A 330 -2.72 4.31 -7.86
CA VAL A 330 -2.12 5.66 -7.95
C VAL A 330 -0.80 5.68 -8.74
N GLY A 331 -0.06 4.58 -8.76
CA GLY A 331 1.09 4.34 -9.62
C GLY A 331 2.13 5.46 -9.58
N THR A 332 2.40 6.05 -10.73
CA THR A 332 3.37 7.15 -10.92
C THR A 332 2.71 8.50 -11.21
N ASP A 333 1.48 8.73 -10.73
CA ASP A 333 0.84 10.04 -10.84
C ASP A 333 1.77 11.13 -10.29
N GLU A 334 1.98 12.21 -11.06
CA GLU A 334 2.96 13.25 -10.73
C GLU A 334 2.67 13.92 -9.37
N ARG A 335 1.41 14.07 -8.98
CA ARG A 335 1.01 14.65 -7.71
C ARG A 335 1.33 13.70 -6.55
N PHE A 336 1.12 12.40 -6.76
CA PHE A 336 1.48 11.38 -5.79
C PHE A 336 3.01 11.31 -5.61
N VAL A 337 3.78 11.31 -6.70
CA VAL A 337 5.24 11.34 -6.66
C VAL A 337 5.75 12.60 -5.96
N SER A 338 5.13 13.75 -6.23
CA SER A 338 5.43 15.03 -5.58
C SER A 338 5.20 14.96 -4.06
N SER A 339 4.07 14.38 -3.62
CA SER A 339 3.79 14.15 -2.19
C SER A 339 4.77 13.16 -1.55
N LEU A 340 5.18 12.09 -2.24
CA LEU A 340 6.23 11.20 -1.74
C LEU A 340 7.56 11.92 -1.53
N ALA A 341 7.96 12.76 -2.49
CA ALA A 341 9.17 13.58 -2.35
C ALA A 341 9.06 14.55 -1.18
N HIS A 342 7.87 15.14 -0.94
CA HIS A 342 7.62 16.00 0.23
C HIS A 342 7.79 15.22 1.53
N VAL A 343 7.17 14.05 1.67
CA VAL A 343 7.28 13.20 2.86
C VAL A 343 8.73 12.75 3.13
N VAL A 344 9.52 12.53 2.07
CA VAL A 344 10.97 12.27 2.18
C VAL A 344 11.71 13.51 2.71
N GLN A 345 11.38 14.70 2.21
CA GLN A 345 11.98 15.96 2.67
C GLN A 345 11.60 16.30 4.12
N GLU A 346 10.37 15.97 4.57
CA GLU A 346 9.94 16.10 5.97
C GLU A 346 10.92 15.37 6.92
N VAL A 347 11.36 14.16 6.56
CA VAL A 347 12.31 13.40 7.38
C VAL A 347 13.64 14.09 7.50
N ALA A 348 14.16 14.62 6.37
CA ALA A 348 15.45 15.33 6.36
C ALA A 348 15.36 16.64 7.16
N ALA A 349 14.28 17.39 7.03
CA ALA A 349 14.04 18.61 7.79
C ALA A 349 13.97 18.33 9.31
N ALA A 350 13.25 17.27 9.71
CA ALA A 350 13.17 16.86 11.11
C ALA A 350 14.54 16.46 11.69
N GLU A 351 15.39 15.77 10.92
CA GLU A 351 16.77 15.43 11.35
C GLU A 351 17.69 16.66 11.43
N GLN A 352 17.37 17.72 10.71
CA GLN A 352 18.05 19.03 10.80
C GLN A 352 17.51 19.90 11.94
N GLY A 353 16.49 19.43 12.67
CA GLY A 353 15.86 20.19 13.76
C GLY A 353 14.96 21.32 13.26
N GLN A 354 14.49 21.24 12.02
CA GLN A 354 13.55 22.20 11.45
C GLN A 354 12.11 21.78 11.79
N ASP A 355 11.22 22.74 11.91
CA ASP A 355 9.79 22.48 11.98
C ASP A 355 9.30 21.97 10.61
N VAL A 356 8.56 20.88 10.65
CA VAL A 356 7.97 20.27 9.45
C VAL A 356 6.55 20.76 9.30
N GLU A 357 6.30 21.51 8.23
CA GLU A 357 4.92 21.87 7.85
C GLU A 357 4.28 20.71 7.09
N ALA A 358 3.04 20.38 7.47
CA ALA A 358 2.23 19.43 6.71
C ALA A 358 1.95 19.99 5.31
N GLU A 359 1.88 19.12 4.32
CA GLU A 359 1.49 19.52 2.95
C GLU A 359 0.05 20.06 2.98
N PRO A 360 -0.25 21.20 2.32
CA PRO A 360 -1.60 21.73 2.27
C PRO A 360 -2.59 20.71 1.71
N GLY A 361 -3.67 20.43 2.45
CA GLY A 361 -4.67 19.41 2.11
C GLY A 361 -4.35 18.00 2.63
N ASP A 362 -3.32 17.84 3.46
CA ASP A 362 -3.06 16.61 4.21
C ASP A 362 -4.17 16.40 5.28
N LEU A 363 -4.71 15.17 5.36
CA LEU A 363 -5.77 14.82 6.32
C LEU A 363 -5.32 14.79 7.78
N GLY A 364 -4.05 15.02 8.03
CA GLY A 364 -3.53 15.15 9.38
C GLY A 364 -2.10 14.62 9.54
N PRO A 365 -1.40 15.11 10.56
CA PRO A 365 -0.02 14.73 10.79
C PRO A 365 0.07 13.30 11.32
N TRP A 366 0.84 12.47 10.64
CA TRP A 366 1.32 11.22 11.20
C TRP A 366 2.69 11.47 11.86
N PRO A 367 2.98 10.91 13.04
CA PRO A 367 4.26 11.17 13.68
C PRO A 367 5.43 10.70 12.81
N ALA A 368 6.45 11.56 12.67
CA ALA A 368 7.67 11.25 11.91
C ALA A 368 8.42 10.03 12.49
N ARG A 369 8.35 9.81 13.81
CA ARG A 369 8.92 8.64 14.48
C ARG A 369 7.83 7.77 15.08
N CYS A 370 7.91 6.47 14.82
CA CYS A 370 7.03 5.51 15.47
C CYS A 370 7.28 5.50 16.98
N ARG A 371 6.20 5.59 17.76
CA ARG A 371 6.25 5.38 19.21
C ARG A 371 6.60 3.92 19.55
N ALA A 372 7.04 3.68 20.77
CA ALA A 372 7.27 2.33 21.26
C ALA A 372 6.03 1.44 21.09
N GLY A 373 6.22 0.22 20.61
CA GLY A 373 5.14 -0.73 20.36
C GLY A 373 4.19 -0.39 19.22
N CYS A 374 4.47 0.63 18.40
CA CYS A 374 3.62 0.99 17.26
C CYS A 374 3.51 -0.19 16.28
N CYS A 375 2.26 -0.53 15.91
CA CYS A 375 1.95 -1.61 14.96
C CYS A 375 2.56 -2.97 15.36
N ALA A 376 2.68 -3.26 16.65
CA ALA A 376 3.32 -4.48 17.13
C ALA A 376 2.59 -5.74 16.66
N ALA A 377 3.36 -6.80 16.38
CA ALA A 377 2.78 -8.12 16.12
C ALA A 377 1.93 -8.60 17.31
N VAL A 378 0.83 -9.26 17.03
CA VAL A 378 0.10 -10.00 18.06
C VAL A 378 0.95 -11.17 18.50
N ARG A 379 1.30 -11.20 19.77
CA ARG A 379 2.15 -12.25 20.33
C ARG A 379 1.33 -13.37 20.92
N HIS A 380 1.62 -14.57 20.48
CA HIS A 380 1.20 -15.79 21.15
C HIS A 380 2.25 -16.20 22.21
N PRO A 381 1.87 -16.97 23.25
CA PRO A 381 2.80 -17.40 24.29
C PRO A 381 4.07 -18.12 23.79
N HIS A 382 4.01 -18.70 22.60
CA HIS A 382 5.11 -19.43 21.96
C HIS A 382 5.73 -18.66 20.78
N ALA A 383 5.42 -17.35 20.64
CA ALA A 383 6.02 -16.54 19.58
C ALA A 383 7.55 -16.42 19.81
N PRO A 384 8.37 -16.40 18.74
CA PRO A 384 9.79 -16.15 18.84
C PRO A 384 10.08 -14.80 19.49
N ALA A 385 11.33 -14.62 19.97
CA ALA A 385 11.77 -13.34 20.54
C ALA A 385 11.48 -12.16 19.58
N PRO A 386 11.28 -10.94 20.12
CA PRO A 386 11.14 -9.76 19.27
C PRO A 386 12.32 -9.65 18.31
N ARG A 387 12.03 -9.35 17.06
CA ARG A 387 13.06 -9.01 16.08
C ARG A 387 13.58 -7.59 16.34
N PRO A 388 14.86 -7.31 16.09
CA PRO A 388 15.37 -5.95 16.16
C PRO A 388 14.61 -5.04 15.20
N THR A 389 14.44 -3.79 15.58
CA THR A 389 13.74 -2.80 14.74
C THR A 389 14.60 -1.55 14.55
N VAL A 390 14.34 -0.82 13.49
CA VAL A 390 14.90 0.51 13.21
C VAL A 390 13.80 1.57 13.09
N CYS A 391 14.15 2.83 13.05
CA CYS A 391 13.26 3.97 12.80
C CYS A 391 12.11 4.11 13.80
N GLY A 392 12.31 3.79 15.06
CA GLY A 392 11.29 3.92 16.11
C GLY A 392 11.87 4.11 17.49
N ALA A 393 10.98 4.18 18.47
CA ALA A 393 11.33 4.36 19.88
C ALA A 393 11.55 3.02 20.63
N ASP A 394 11.47 1.87 19.93
CA ASP A 394 11.70 0.53 20.48
C ASP A 394 13.02 -0.04 20.05
#